data_965cb486520964380761b64c22d0b9e7
#
_entry.id   965cb486520964380761b64c22d0b9e7
#
_cell.length_a   1.000
_cell.length_b   1.000
_cell.length_c   1.000
_cell.angle_alpha   90.00
_cell.angle_beta   90.00
_cell.angle_gamma   90.00
#
_symmetry.space_group_name_H-M   'P 1'
#
loop_
_entity.id
_entity.type
_entity.pdbx_description
1 polymer ?
#
loop_
_entity_poly.entity_id
_entity_poly.type
_entity_poly.pdbx_seq_one_letter_code
_entity_poly.pdbx_strand_id
1 'polypeptide(L)' 'MDKTAELTPAQQSELKFLRQQVDMWQEKSYDRDPMPNAKNNLFAAQEELTRYVSELRAWGKAI' A
#
# COMPACT_ATOMS: atom_id res chain seq x y z
N MET A 1 1.32 -23.98 -14.08
CA MET A 1 1.25 -22.77 -13.27
C MET A 1 1.60 -21.57 -14.13
N ASP A 2 0.70 -20.62 -14.15
CA ASP A 2 0.93 -19.40 -14.93
C ASP A 2 1.80 -18.43 -14.14
N LYS A 3 3.07 -18.34 -14.50
CA LYS A 3 4.00 -17.47 -13.78
C LYS A 3 3.71 -15.99 -14.00
N THR A 4 2.91 -15.64 -15.01
CA THR A 4 2.58 -14.25 -15.26
C THR A 4 1.60 -13.70 -14.23
N ALA A 5 0.86 -14.58 -13.52
CA ALA A 5 -0.05 -14.16 -12.46
C ALA A 5 0.67 -13.88 -11.13
N GLU A 6 1.92 -14.32 -10.99
CA GLU A 6 2.70 -14.09 -9.78
C GLU A 6 3.34 -12.71 -9.80
N LEU A 7 3.44 -12.11 -8.62
CA LEU A 7 4.14 -10.84 -8.47
C LEU A 7 5.64 -11.03 -8.64
N THR A 8 6.27 -10.10 -9.35
CA THR A 8 7.73 -10.08 -9.43
C THR A 8 8.29 -9.65 -8.07
N PRO A 9 9.58 -9.96 -7.77
CA PRO A 9 10.18 -9.49 -6.52
C PRO A 9 10.10 -7.97 -6.35
N ALA A 10 10.23 -7.21 -7.44
CA ALA A 10 10.11 -5.76 -7.39
C ALA A 10 8.69 -5.34 -7.02
N GLN A 11 7.67 -6.00 -7.58
CA GLN A 11 6.28 -5.72 -7.25
C GLN A 11 5.96 -6.08 -5.81
N GLN A 12 6.48 -7.20 -5.33
CA GLN A 12 6.30 -7.60 -3.94
C GLN A 12 6.93 -6.58 -2.97
N SER A 13 8.12 -6.10 -3.28
CA SER A 13 8.80 -5.10 -2.46
C SER A 13 8.03 -3.79 -2.43
N GLU A 14 7.53 -3.35 -3.57
CA GLU A 14 6.73 -2.12 -3.65
C GLU A 14 5.44 -2.26 -2.85
N LEU A 15 4.75 -3.38 -3.00
CA LEU A 15 3.51 -3.63 -2.27
C LEU A 15 3.76 -3.64 -0.76
N LYS A 16 4.84 -4.29 -0.34
CA LYS A 16 5.22 -4.33 1.07
C LYS A 16 5.51 -2.93 1.60
N PHE A 17 6.24 -2.13 0.82
CA PHE A 17 6.55 -0.74 1.19
C PHE A 17 5.27 0.07 1.38
N LEU A 18 4.33 -0.02 0.43
CA LEU A 18 3.07 0.72 0.52
C LEU A 18 2.25 0.31 1.74
N ARG A 19 2.22 -1.00 2.04
CA ARG A 19 1.53 -1.50 3.23
C ARG A 19 2.18 -0.98 4.52
N GLN A 20 3.50 -0.92 4.55
CA GLN A 20 4.22 -0.40 5.70
C GLN A 20 3.94 1.08 5.91
N GLN A 21 3.83 1.85 4.83
CA GLN A 21 3.48 3.26 4.92
C GLN A 21 2.08 3.44 5.52
N VAL A 22 1.12 2.65 5.07
CA VAL A 22 -0.24 2.69 5.61
C VAL A 22 -0.23 2.37 7.11
N ASP A 23 0.46 1.30 7.49
CA ASP A 23 0.53 0.89 8.91
C ASP A 23 1.17 1.97 9.76
N MET A 24 2.25 2.58 9.28
CA MET A 24 2.96 3.64 9.99
C MET A 24 2.05 4.84 10.23
N TRP A 25 1.38 5.31 9.19
CA TRP A 25 0.51 6.48 9.33
C TRP A 25 -0.74 6.16 10.14
N GLN A 26 -1.24 4.92 10.06
CA GLN A 26 -2.36 4.48 10.88
C GLN A 26 -2.00 4.53 12.36
N GLU A 27 -0.83 4.02 12.72
CA GLU A 27 -0.34 4.10 14.11
C GLU A 27 -0.24 5.55 14.57
N LYS A 28 0.34 6.41 13.75
CA LYS A 28 0.51 7.82 14.10
C LYS A 28 -0.81 8.55 14.23
N SER A 29 -1.83 8.13 13.47
CA SER A 29 -3.15 8.75 13.56
C SER A 29 -3.89 8.39 14.85
N TYR A 30 -3.51 7.28 15.51
CA TYR A 30 -4.09 6.87 16.79
C TYR A 30 -3.33 7.40 17.99
N ASP A 31 -2.22 8.09 17.77
CA ASP A 31 -1.41 8.62 18.85
C ASP A 31 -2.16 9.73 19.61
N ARG A 32 -1.80 9.93 20.89
CA ARG A 32 -2.42 10.94 21.75
C ARG A 32 -2.31 12.34 21.17
N ASP A 33 -1.17 12.62 20.57
CA ASP A 33 -0.93 13.88 19.89
C ASP A 33 -0.61 13.59 18.43
N PRO A 34 -1.64 13.28 17.61
CA PRO A 34 -1.39 12.96 16.22
C PRO A 34 -0.79 14.16 15.49
N MET A 35 0.18 13.88 14.63
CA MET A 35 0.74 14.92 13.78
C MET A 35 -0.40 15.55 12.98
N PRO A 36 -0.37 16.88 12.77
CA PRO A 36 -1.48 17.57 12.08
C PRO A 36 -1.82 16.96 10.73
N ASN A 37 -0.84 16.40 10.04
CA ASN A 37 -1.03 15.83 8.70
C ASN A 37 -1.12 14.31 8.68
N ALA A 38 -1.17 13.66 9.87
CA ALA A 38 -1.15 12.20 9.92
C ALA A 38 -2.33 11.57 9.19
N LYS A 39 -3.54 12.13 9.37
CA LYS A 39 -4.74 11.61 8.71
C LYS A 39 -4.68 11.80 7.20
N ASN A 40 -4.18 12.94 6.75
CA ASN A 40 -4.05 13.21 5.32
C ASN A 40 -3.01 12.28 4.69
N ASN A 41 -1.90 12.04 5.40
CA ASN A 41 -0.87 11.14 4.93
C ASN A 41 -1.36 9.69 4.90
N LEU A 42 -2.14 9.29 5.90
CA LEU A 42 -2.75 7.97 5.93
C LEU A 42 -3.67 7.77 4.72
N PHE A 43 -4.52 8.76 4.44
CA PHE A 43 -5.44 8.70 3.32
C PHE A 43 -4.68 8.60 2.01
N ALA A 44 -3.63 9.41 1.84
CA ALA A 44 -2.80 9.37 0.63
C ALA A 44 -2.11 8.01 0.47
N ALA A 45 -1.59 7.45 1.56
CA ALA A 45 -0.94 6.14 1.52
C ALA A 45 -1.93 5.04 1.15
N GLN A 46 -3.15 5.09 1.68
CA GLN A 46 -4.20 4.13 1.35
C GLN A 46 -4.60 4.24 -0.13
N GLU A 47 -4.70 5.46 -0.65
CA GLU A 47 -5.02 5.68 -2.07
C GLU A 47 -3.93 5.11 -2.97
N GLU A 48 -2.67 5.34 -2.64
CA GLU A 48 -1.55 4.80 -3.41
C GLU A 48 -1.57 3.28 -3.41
N LEU A 49 -1.78 2.68 -2.25
CA LEU A 49 -1.86 1.23 -2.14
C LEU A 49 -3.01 0.68 -2.97
N THR A 50 -4.18 1.28 -2.85
CA THR A 50 -5.37 0.85 -3.59
C THR A 50 -5.15 0.96 -5.10
N ARG A 51 -4.56 2.07 -5.53
CA ARG A 51 -4.27 2.29 -6.95
C ARG A 51 -3.29 1.24 -7.47
N TYR A 52 -2.22 0.98 -6.73
CA TYR A 52 -1.23 0.00 -7.14
C TYR A 52 -1.83 -1.40 -7.23
N VAL A 53 -2.61 -1.80 -6.23
CA VAL A 53 -3.30 -3.10 -6.24
C VAL A 53 -4.24 -3.19 -7.44
N SER A 54 -4.98 -2.13 -7.73
CA SER A 54 -5.90 -2.10 -8.87
C SER A 54 -5.15 -2.27 -10.19
N GLU A 55 -4.00 -1.62 -10.33
CA GLU A 55 -3.16 -1.76 -11.52
C GLU A 55 -2.67 -3.19 -11.70
N LEU A 56 -2.19 -3.80 -10.61
CA LEU A 56 -1.70 -5.17 -10.66
C LEU A 56 -2.82 -6.14 -11.02
N ARG A 57 -4.02 -5.93 -10.50
CA ARG A 57 -5.17 -6.76 -10.84
C ARG A 57 -5.55 -6.60 -12.31
N ALA A 58 -5.47 -5.38 -12.81
CA ALA A 58 -5.76 -5.11 -14.22
C ALA A 58 -4.76 -5.81 -15.15
N TRP A 59 -3.54 -6.04 -14.66
CA TRP A 59 -2.52 -6.78 -15.41
C TRP A 59 -2.64 -8.30 -15.21
N GLY A 60 -3.65 -8.77 -14.47
CA GLY A 60 -3.85 -10.19 -14.23
C GLY A 60 -3.03 -10.77 -13.09
N LYS A 61 -2.47 -9.93 -12.25
CA LYS A 61 -1.70 -10.42 -11.10
C LYS A 61 -2.61 -10.94 -10.00
N ALA A 62 -2.15 -12.00 -9.33
CA ALA A 62 -2.90 -12.63 -8.25
C ALA A 62 -2.64 -11.89 -6.92
N ILE A 63 -3.54 -11.02 -6.57
CA ILE A 63 -3.46 -10.27 -5.31
C ILE A 63 -4.75 -10.50 -4.54
#